data_30031fb13d83205ab882261ffcfdeb9a
#
_entry.id   30031fb13d83205ab882261ffcfdeb9a
#
_cell.length_a   1.000
_cell.length_b   1.000
_cell.length_c   1.000
_cell.angle_alpha   90.00
_cell.angle_beta   90.00
_cell.angle_gamma   90.00
#
_symmetry.space_group_name_H-M   'P 1'
#
loop_
_entity.id
_entity.type
_entity.pdbx_description
1 polymer ?
#
loop_
_entity_poly.entity_id
_entity_poly.type
_entity_poly.pdbx_seq_one_letter_code
_entity_poly.pdbx_strand_id
1 'polypeptide(L)'
;MRKSFILLLAFFLCVTGYAQKLTISGVVIDKDLNEPLTGVNVLVKGTTTGTITDFDGKYTLEADANSILVFSYLSMKTIEEPVNGRTKIDVTMVSDAEALDEVVVTAMGIKRDLFRTNGRR
;
A
#
# COMPACT_ATOMS: atom_id res chain seq x y z
N MET A 1 -27.74 -21.69 -37.95
CA MET A 1 -27.86 -21.76 -36.51
C MET A 1 -26.62 -22.29 -35.83
N ARG A 2 -26.03 -23.35 -36.30
CA ARG A 2 -24.83 -23.90 -35.71
C ARG A 2 -23.65 -22.92 -35.74
N LYS A 3 -23.51 -22.23 -36.87
CA LYS A 3 -22.41 -21.27 -37.02
C LYS A 3 -22.55 -20.07 -36.07
N SER A 4 -23.78 -19.64 -35.85
CA SER A 4 -24.03 -18.55 -34.90
C SER A 4 -23.71 -18.95 -33.48
N PHE A 5 -24.00 -20.20 -33.13
CA PHE A 5 -23.71 -20.71 -31.81
C PHE A 5 -22.20 -20.80 -31.56
N ILE A 6 -21.45 -21.25 -32.57
CA ILE A 6 -20.00 -21.36 -32.50
C ILE A 6 -19.37 -19.96 -32.35
N LEU A 7 -19.88 -19.00 -33.12
CA LEU A 7 -19.40 -17.63 -33.02
C LEU A 7 -19.68 -17.02 -31.66
N LEU A 8 -20.84 -17.31 -31.09
CA LEU A 8 -21.19 -16.83 -29.77
C LEU A 8 -20.29 -17.45 -28.70
N LEU A 9 -20.02 -18.74 -28.84
CA LEU A 9 -19.14 -19.44 -27.91
C LEU A 9 -17.71 -18.92 -27.99
N ALA A 10 -17.23 -18.67 -29.22
CA ALA A 10 -15.90 -18.09 -29.41
C ALA A 10 -15.80 -16.69 -28.83
N PHE A 11 -16.86 -15.90 -28.96
CA PHE A 11 -16.91 -14.57 -28.35
C PHE A 11 -16.87 -14.66 -26.82
N PHE A 12 -17.58 -15.63 -26.26
CA PHE A 12 -17.60 -15.83 -24.83
C PHE A 12 -16.23 -16.22 -24.29
N LEU A 13 -15.47 -17.01 -25.04
CA LEU A 13 -14.14 -17.43 -24.64
C LEU A 13 -13.12 -16.28 -24.65
N CYS A 14 -13.35 -15.27 -25.47
CA CYS A 14 -12.44 -14.12 -25.53
C CYS A 14 -12.52 -13.23 -24.30
N VAL A 15 -13.61 -13.30 -23.53
CA VAL A 15 -13.82 -12.43 -22.39
C VAL A 15 -13.04 -12.88 -21.15
N THR A 16 -12.59 -14.13 -21.14
CA THR A 16 -11.92 -14.67 -19.96
C THR A 16 -10.44 -14.32 -19.85
N GLY A 17 -9.90 -13.60 -20.83
CA GLY A 17 -8.48 -13.32 -20.87
C GLY A 17 -8.05 -11.99 -20.26
N TYR A 18 -8.94 -11.27 -19.59
CA TYR A 18 -8.62 -9.92 -19.13
C TYR A 18 -8.14 -9.82 -17.69
N ALA A 19 -8.14 -10.91 -16.95
CA ALA A 19 -7.69 -10.91 -15.58
C ALA A 19 -6.18 -11.13 -15.51
N GLN A 20 -5.41 -10.21 -16.05
CA GLN A 20 -3.95 -10.30 -16.01
C GLN A 20 -3.40 -9.51 -14.84
N LYS A 21 -2.49 -10.13 -14.13
CA LYS A 21 -1.80 -9.48 -13.02
C LYS A 21 -0.55 -8.81 -13.52
N LEU A 22 -0.23 -7.68 -12.93
CA LEU A 22 1.00 -6.95 -13.21
C LEU A 22 2.08 -7.40 -12.24
N THR A 23 3.31 -7.50 -12.73
CA THR A 23 4.46 -7.68 -11.86
C THR A 23 4.89 -6.31 -11.38
N ILE A 24 4.77 -6.08 -10.09
CA ILE A 24 5.04 -4.79 -9.48
C ILE A 24 6.33 -4.91 -8.67
N SER A 25 7.22 -3.95 -8.85
CA SER A 25 8.47 -3.90 -8.10
C SER A 25 8.72 -2.48 -7.61
N GLY A 26 9.63 -2.35 -6.66
CA GLY A 26 9.99 -1.04 -6.14
C GLY A 26 10.93 -1.17 -4.97
N VAL A 27 11.20 -0.03 -4.34
CA VAL A 27 12.12 0.06 -3.21
C VAL A 27 11.40 0.77 -2.06
N VAL A 28 11.58 0.25 -0.84
CA VAL A 28 11.05 0.87 0.37
C VAL A 28 12.21 1.51 1.12
N ILE A 29 12.07 2.78 1.46
CA ILE A 29 13.13 3.58 2.09
C ILE A 29 12.62 4.14 3.41
N ASP A 30 13.52 4.22 4.39
CA ASP A 30 13.27 4.91 5.65
C ASP A 30 13.50 6.41 5.45
N LYS A 31 12.51 7.22 5.76
CA LYS A 31 12.59 8.66 5.57
C LYS A 31 13.69 9.29 6.44
N ASP A 32 13.80 8.84 7.68
CA ASP A 32 14.74 9.44 8.62
C ASP A 32 16.19 9.11 8.30
N LEU A 33 16.45 7.85 7.95
CA LEU A 33 17.80 7.39 7.65
C LEU A 33 18.15 7.49 6.18
N ASN A 34 17.13 7.66 5.33
CA ASN A 34 17.29 7.66 3.88
C ASN A 34 17.98 6.39 3.38
N GLU A 35 17.63 5.27 3.99
CA GLU A 35 18.22 3.97 3.69
C GLU A 35 17.15 2.96 3.35
N PRO A 36 17.49 1.94 2.55
CA PRO A 36 16.52 0.88 2.25
C PRO A 36 16.12 0.11 3.50
N LEU A 37 14.85 -0.26 3.57
CA LEU A 37 14.31 -1.04 4.68
C LEU A 37 14.19 -2.50 4.30
N THR A 38 14.85 -3.36 5.07
CA THR A 38 14.78 -4.81 4.93
C THR A 38 13.65 -5.37 5.78
N GLY A 39 12.88 -6.31 5.24
CA GLY A 39 11.87 -7.01 6.02
C GLY A 39 10.52 -6.30 6.09
N VAL A 40 10.29 -5.31 5.23
CA VAL A 40 8.99 -4.65 5.15
C VAL A 40 7.98 -5.60 4.52
N ASN A 41 6.82 -5.74 5.14
CA ASN A 41 5.74 -6.54 4.60
C ASN A 41 5.00 -5.75 3.53
N VAL A 42 4.89 -6.32 2.34
CA VAL A 42 4.13 -5.73 1.23
C VAL A 42 2.99 -6.70 0.92
N LEU A 43 1.77 -6.25 1.10
CA LEU A 43 0.59 -7.09 0.95
C LEU A 43 -0.39 -6.45 -0.01
N VAL A 44 -1.06 -7.29 -0.80
CA VAL A 44 -2.17 -6.81 -1.64
C VAL A 44 -3.42 -6.78 -0.77
N LYS A 45 -3.98 -5.58 -0.60
CA LYS A 45 -5.13 -5.36 0.28
C LYS A 45 -6.30 -6.26 -0.11
N GLY A 46 -6.89 -6.88 0.90
CA GLY A 46 -8.02 -7.78 0.69
C GLY A 46 -7.65 -9.20 0.27
N THR A 47 -6.35 -9.50 0.20
CA THR A 47 -5.87 -10.84 -0.15
C THR A 47 -4.78 -11.28 0.81
N THR A 48 -4.32 -12.52 0.62
CA THR A 48 -3.17 -13.03 1.37
C THR A 48 -1.89 -13.00 0.56
N THR A 49 -1.94 -12.43 -0.65
CA THR A 49 -0.78 -12.33 -1.52
C THR A 49 0.13 -11.22 -1.02
N GLY A 50 1.41 -11.54 -0.82
CA GLY A 50 2.35 -10.56 -0.34
C GLY A 50 3.79 -11.01 -0.46
N THR A 51 4.69 -10.11 -0.11
CA THR A 51 6.12 -10.38 -0.13
C THR A 51 6.81 -9.53 0.94
N ILE A 52 8.12 -9.69 1.05
CA ILE A 52 8.95 -8.98 2.02
C ILE A 52 10.12 -8.38 1.28
N THR A 53 10.52 -7.15 1.66
CA THR A 53 11.67 -6.50 1.02
C THR A 53 12.98 -7.20 1.39
N ASP A 54 13.92 -7.16 0.45
CA ASP A 54 15.25 -7.73 0.64
C ASP A 54 16.22 -6.72 1.28
N PHE A 55 17.51 -7.05 1.30
CA PHE A 55 18.53 -6.19 1.91
C PHE A 55 18.66 -4.83 1.24
N ASP A 56 18.28 -4.75 -0.01
CA ASP A 56 18.31 -3.49 -0.75
C ASP A 56 16.98 -2.75 -0.66
N GLY A 57 16.07 -3.24 0.15
CA GLY A 57 14.73 -2.66 0.29
C GLY A 57 13.84 -2.92 -0.90
N LYS A 58 14.24 -3.82 -1.79
CA LYS A 58 13.49 -4.11 -3.01
C LYS A 58 12.45 -5.18 -2.77
N TYR A 59 11.32 -5.04 -3.44
CA TYR A 59 10.26 -6.02 -3.40
C TYR A 59 9.74 -6.27 -4.82
N THR A 60 9.17 -7.44 -5.04
CA THR A 60 8.51 -7.80 -6.28
C THR A 60 7.31 -8.67 -5.96
N LEU A 61 6.15 -8.33 -6.51
CA LEU A 61 4.96 -9.14 -6.35
C LEU A 61 4.01 -8.94 -7.54
N GLU A 62 3.01 -9.81 -7.63
CA GLU A 62 2.01 -9.70 -8.68
C GLU A 62 0.69 -9.26 -8.09
N ALA A 63 0.04 -8.33 -8.77
CA ALA A 63 -1.25 -7.80 -8.34
C ALA A 63 -2.01 -7.22 -9.52
N ASP A 64 -3.31 -7.06 -9.35
CA ASP A 64 -4.15 -6.46 -10.38
C ASP A 64 -3.88 -4.96 -10.48
N ALA A 65 -4.16 -4.40 -11.65
CA ALA A 65 -3.94 -2.98 -11.90
C ALA A 65 -4.73 -2.07 -10.95
N ASN A 66 -5.84 -2.57 -10.42
CA ASN A 66 -6.70 -1.80 -9.52
C ASN A 66 -6.47 -2.13 -8.05
N SER A 67 -5.43 -2.88 -7.75
CA SER A 67 -5.13 -3.29 -6.38
C SER A 67 -4.51 -2.16 -5.58
N ILE A 68 -4.56 -2.32 -4.26
CA ILE A 68 -3.90 -1.43 -3.33
C ILE A 68 -2.85 -2.25 -2.58
N LEU A 69 -1.61 -1.74 -2.53
CA LEU A 69 -0.54 -2.38 -1.79
C LEU A 69 -0.47 -1.78 -0.39
N VAL A 70 -0.31 -2.65 0.61
CA VAL A 70 -0.18 -2.22 2.01
C VAL A 70 1.25 -2.52 2.44
N PHE A 71 1.96 -1.48 2.86
CA PHE A 71 3.33 -1.58 3.35
C PHE A 71 3.31 -1.43 4.86
N SER A 72 3.82 -2.43 5.57
CA SER A 72 3.87 -2.38 7.04
C SER A 72 5.22 -2.86 7.55
N TYR A 73 5.66 -2.25 8.66
CA TYR A 73 6.91 -2.58 9.30
C TYR A 73 6.82 -2.17 10.77
N LEU A 74 7.60 -2.85 11.62
CA LEU A 74 7.59 -2.55 13.05
C LEU A 74 8.02 -1.12 13.30
N SER A 75 7.26 -0.42 14.14
CA SER A 75 7.53 0.97 14.54
C SER A 75 7.40 1.97 13.40
N MET A 76 6.84 1.56 12.28
CA MET A 76 6.62 2.43 11.13
C MET A 76 5.13 2.58 10.86
N LYS A 77 4.77 3.73 10.32
CA LYS A 77 3.38 3.99 9.93
C LYS A 77 3.03 3.17 8.72
N THR A 78 1.91 2.46 8.78
CA THR A 78 1.42 1.65 7.65
C THR A 78 1.00 2.56 6.50
N ILE A 79 1.40 2.20 5.28
CA ILE A 79 1.12 2.97 4.07
C ILE A 79 0.32 2.12 3.11
N GLU A 80 -0.72 2.71 2.51
CA GLU A 80 -1.48 2.09 1.43
C GLU A 80 -1.20 2.87 0.16
N GLU A 81 -0.85 2.14 -0.89
CA GLU A 81 -0.48 2.75 -2.17
C GLU A 81 -1.27 2.08 -3.28
N PRO A 82 -2.11 2.82 -4.02
CA PRO A 82 -2.84 2.22 -5.14
C PRO A 82 -1.89 1.93 -6.30
N VAL A 83 -2.11 0.79 -6.95
CA VAL A 83 -1.26 0.38 -8.07
C VAL A 83 -1.51 1.26 -9.29
N ASN A 84 -2.76 1.49 -9.65
CA ASN A 84 -3.14 2.33 -10.81
C ASN A 84 -2.40 1.94 -12.08
N GLY A 85 -2.21 0.64 -12.30
CA GLY A 85 -1.54 0.16 -13.50
C GLY A 85 -0.03 0.34 -13.52
N ARG A 86 0.57 0.80 -12.43
CA ARG A 86 2.02 1.01 -12.36
C ARG A 86 2.75 -0.31 -12.11
N THR A 87 3.90 -0.46 -12.72
CA THR A 87 4.74 -1.64 -12.51
C THR A 87 5.92 -1.33 -11.59
N LYS A 88 6.14 -0.07 -11.28
CA LYS A 88 7.19 0.33 -10.33
C LYS A 88 6.61 1.31 -9.33
N ILE A 89 6.68 0.96 -8.05
CA ILE A 89 6.14 1.78 -6.97
C ILE A 89 7.18 1.83 -5.85
N ASP A 90 7.80 3.00 -5.69
CA ASP A 90 8.75 3.24 -4.61
C ASP A 90 8.01 3.91 -3.46
N VAL A 91 8.33 3.52 -2.23
CA VAL A 91 7.64 4.00 -1.03
C VAL A 91 8.65 4.47 -0.01
N THR A 92 8.34 5.58 0.64
CA THR A 92 9.12 6.09 1.77
C THR A 92 8.29 5.95 3.03
N MET A 93 8.79 5.21 4.01
CA MET A 93 8.08 4.98 5.26
C MET A 93 8.58 5.92 6.34
N VAL A 94 7.66 6.32 7.21
CA VAL A 94 7.98 7.21 8.33
C VAL A 94 7.73 6.49 9.64
N SER A 95 8.45 6.92 10.68
CA SER A 95 8.29 6.36 12.01
C SER A 95 6.90 6.65 12.55
N ASP A 96 6.31 5.64 13.16
CA ASP A 96 5.01 5.78 13.81
C ASP A 96 5.08 6.74 14.99
N ALA A 97 6.21 6.75 15.69
CA ALA A 97 6.42 7.67 16.82
C ALA A 97 6.41 9.13 16.35
N GLU A 98 6.96 9.40 15.18
CA GLU A 98 6.97 10.75 14.61
C GLU A 98 5.56 11.20 14.27
N ALA A 99 4.76 10.31 13.72
CA ALA A 99 3.36 10.62 13.40
C ALA A 99 2.55 10.90 14.66
N LEU A 100 2.82 10.18 15.75
CA LEU A 100 2.15 10.40 17.02
C LEU A 100 2.51 11.76 17.61
N ASP A 101 3.76 12.17 17.49
CA ASP A 101 4.20 13.47 17.97
C ASP A 101 3.46 14.59 17.26
N GLU A 102 3.26 14.49 15.98
CA GLU A 102 2.49 15.46 15.22
C GLU A 102 1.06 15.56 15.73
N VAL A 103 0.43 14.43 15.97
CA VAL A 103 -0.94 14.41 16.46
C VAL A 103 -1.05 15.06 17.82
N VAL A 104 -0.09 14.80 18.71
CA VAL A 104 -0.08 15.39 20.06
C VAL A 104 0.05 16.91 19.97
N VAL A 105 0.93 17.41 19.14
CA VAL A 105 1.10 18.85 18.96
C VAL A 105 -0.19 19.50 18.46
N THR A 106 -0.84 18.88 17.51
CA THR A 106 -2.08 19.40 16.97
C THR A 106 -3.19 19.40 18.01
N ALA A 107 -3.28 18.37 18.83
CA ALA A 107 -4.30 18.27 19.85
C ALA A 107 -4.13 19.31 20.94
N MET A 108 -2.92 19.66 21.26
CA MET A 108 -2.64 20.65 22.29
C MET A 108 -2.87 22.08 21.82
N GLY A 109 -3.00 22.25 20.59
CA GLY A 109 -3.28 23.57 20.05
C GLY A 109 -4.64 24.11 20.42
N ILE A 110 -5.31 23.45 21.29
CA ILE A 110 -6.61 23.86 21.79
C ILE A 110 -6.57 24.11 23.24
N LYS A 111 -7.07 23.32 23.26
CA LYS A 111 -7.23 23.25 24.19
C LYS A 111 -7.41 22.99 24.83
N ARG A 112 -7.71 23.06 25.01
CA ARG A 112 -7.65 23.23 25.99
C ARG A 112 -7.88 22.86 26.28
N ASP A 113 -8.23 22.96 26.29
CA ASP A 113 -8.27 23.01 27.02
C ASP A 113 -8.61 22.52 27.12
N LEU A 114 -9.11 22.62 27.03
CA LEU A 114 -9.21 22.60 27.68
C LEU A 114 -9.27 22.08 27.92
N PHE A 115 -9.87 22.31 28.10
CA PHE A 115 -9.53 22.38 28.92
C PHE A 115 -9.39 22.27 29.13
N ARG A 116 -9.85 22.41 29.35
CA ARG A 116 -9.50 22.93 30.11
C ARG A 116 -9.41 22.90 30.37
N THR A 117 -9.90 22.99 30.33
CA THR A 117 -9.61 23.52 30.94
C THR A 117 -9.45 23.46 31.15
N ASN A 118 -10.04 23.84 31.55
CA ASN A 118 -9.59 24.30 32.24
C ASN A 118 -9.24 24.18 32.63
N GLY A 119 -9.77 24.09 32.64
CA GLY A 119 -9.35 24.45 33.34
C GLY A 119 -9.02 24.26 33.59
N ARG A 120 -9.14 24.45 33.99
CA ARG A 120 -8.68 24.76 34.41
C ARG A 120 -8.31 24.47 34.85
N ARG A 121 -8.87 24.85 35.36
CA ARG A 121 -8.58 24.96 35.72
C ARG A 121 -8.36 24.92 36.06
#